data_2a9a2f29e42a1c31e55d963afa721872
#
_entry.id   2a9a2f29e42a1c31e55d963afa721872
#
_cell.length_a   1.000
_cell.length_b   1.000
_cell.length_c   1.000
_cell.angle_alpha   90.00
_cell.angle_beta   90.00
_cell.angle_gamma   90.00
#
_symmetry.space_group_name_H-M   'P 1'
#
loop_
_entity.id
_entity.type
_entity.pdbx_description
1 polymer ?
#
loop_
_entity_poly.entity_id
_entity_poly.type
_entity_poly.pdbx_seq_one_letter_code
_entity_poly.pdbx_strand_id
1 'polypeptide(L)'
;HIVLILHFMEKNINFIVVENENNLRVDVLINKREELISRTRIKNLILKEKLKLNGEIIKSPSKKVLTGDKLSLNIPEPEEASLKPYDFKLEIIYEDEDLLVINKPAGIIMHPGAGNYDKTIVNALMHYGKDSLSTIGDELRPGIVHRIDKNTSGLVVIAKNNETHENLSKQFSDHTITRVYQLLIWGKLRPSSGKIDTLIARSSKNRQLMEVSRSKGKQAITNYKTIEVFEN
;
A
#
# COMPACT_ATOMS: atom_id res chain seq x y z
N HIS A 1 13.19 29.19 -2.44
CA HIS A 1 13.12 27.76 -2.79
C HIS A 1 12.30 27.62 -4.06
N ILE A 2 12.97 27.33 -5.18
CA ILE A 2 12.32 27.00 -6.45
C ILE A 2 11.92 25.53 -6.33
N VAL A 3 10.63 25.28 -6.14
CA VAL A 3 10.06 23.93 -6.28
C VAL A 3 10.02 23.66 -7.77
N LEU A 4 10.92 22.79 -8.25
CA LEU A 4 10.87 22.27 -9.61
C LEU A 4 9.70 21.28 -9.65
N ILE A 5 8.53 21.75 -10.04
CA ILE A 5 7.40 20.86 -10.40
C ILE A 5 7.80 20.22 -11.73
N LEU A 6 8.40 19.05 -11.67
CA LEU A 6 8.57 18.17 -12.85
C LEU A 6 7.16 17.73 -13.28
N HIS A 7 6.56 18.49 -14.19
CA HIS A 7 5.41 18.02 -14.95
C HIS A 7 5.84 16.77 -15.71
N PHE A 8 5.40 15.60 -15.25
CA PHE A 8 5.52 14.36 -16.00
C PHE A 8 4.46 14.39 -17.12
N MET A 9 4.83 15.01 -18.25
CA MET A 9 4.02 14.94 -19.47
C MET A 9 3.95 13.48 -19.96
N GLU A 10 2.89 13.13 -20.68
CA GLU A 10 2.79 11.86 -21.42
C GLU A 10 4.09 11.64 -22.20
N LYS A 11 4.77 10.53 -21.94
CA LYS A 11 6.06 10.21 -22.57
C LYS A 11 5.91 8.98 -23.45
N ASN A 12 6.20 9.13 -24.74
CA ASN A 12 6.34 8.01 -25.65
C ASN A 12 7.82 7.66 -25.81
N ILE A 13 8.19 6.44 -25.45
CA ILE A 13 9.54 5.92 -25.57
C ILE A 13 9.58 4.95 -26.74
N ASN A 14 10.45 5.25 -27.70
CA ASN A 14 10.65 4.39 -28.86
C ASN A 14 12.12 3.99 -28.95
N PHE A 15 12.37 2.71 -29.18
CA PHE A 15 13.73 2.22 -29.43
C PHE A 15 13.73 0.91 -30.24
N ILE A 16 14.88 0.62 -30.84
CA ILE A 16 15.12 -0.60 -31.59
C ILE A 16 16.03 -1.50 -30.73
N VAL A 17 15.70 -2.79 -30.70
CA VAL A 17 16.46 -3.81 -29.98
C VAL A 17 17.78 -4.04 -30.69
N VAL A 18 18.90 -3.93 -29.96
CA VAL A 18 20.26 -4.15 -30.48
C VAL A 18 20.74 -5.58 -30.19
N GLU A 19 21.85 -5.98 -30.80
CA GLU A 19 22.31 -7.36 -30.77
C GLU A 19 22.55 -7.92 -29.35
N ASN A 20 23.15 -7.12 -28.48
CA ASN A 20 23.38 -7.52 -27.07
C ASN A 20 22.13 -7.59 -26.20
N GLU A 21 20.97 -7.27 -26.74
CA GLU A 21 19.66 -7.34 -26.10
C GLU A 21 18.78 -8.46 -26.67
N ASN A 22 19.31 -9.17 -27.64
CA ASN A 22 18.61 -10.28 -28.29
C ASN A 22 18.13 -11.32 -27.26
N ASN A 23 16.89 -11.78 -27.41
CA ASN A 23 16.28 -12.80 -26.57
C ASN A 23 16.04 -12.37 -25.09
N LEU A 24 16.22 -11.09 -24.75
CA LEU A 24 15.81 -10.57 -23.45
C LEU A 24 14.26 -10.52 -23.33
N ARG A 25 13.79 -10.59 -22.11
CA ARG A 25 12.38 -10.31 -21.81
C ARG A 25 12.14 -8.81 -21.97
N VAL A 26 11.01 -8.43 -22.53
CA VAL A 26 10.68 -7.03 -22.78
C VAL A 26 10.61 -6.19 -21.50
N ASP A 27 10.09 -6.74 -20.39
CA ASP A 27 10.05 -6.05 -19.09
C ASP A 27 11.45 -5.77 -18.51
N VAL A 28 12.39 -6.66 -18.77
CA VAL A 28 13.80 -6.51 -18.35
C VAL A 28 14.51 -5.50 -19.21
N LEU A 29 14.35 -5.58 -20.53
CA LEU A 29 14.96 -4.67 -21.49
C LEU A 29 14.55 -3.21 -21.23
N ILE A 30 13.24 -2.96 -21.11
CA ILE A 30 12.73 -1.62 -20.86
C ILE A 30 13.28 -1.07 -19.54
N ASN A 31 13.29 -1.86 -18.46
CA ASN A 31 13.83 -1.43 -17.16
C ASN A 31 15.34 -1.13 -17.22
N LYS A 32 16.09 -1.86 -18.05
CA LYS A 32 17.54 -1.61 -18.23
C LYS A 32 17.81 -0.29 -18.95
N ARG A 33 16.95 0.09 -19.89
CA ARG A 33 17.10 1.35 -20.65
C ARG A 33 16.47 2.55 -19.96
N GLU A 34 15.43 2.34 -19.18
CA GLU A 34 14.69 3.38 -18.46
C GLU A 34 14.75 3.08 -16.96
N GLU A 35 15.91 3.29 -16.35
CA GLU A 35 16.20 2.97 -14.95
C GLU A 35 15.27 3.65 -13.95
N LEU A 36 14.71 4.82 -14.31
CA LEU A 36 13.75 5.57 -13.49
C LEU A 36 12.38 4.90 -13.42
N ILE A 37 12.09 3.90 -14.26
CA ILE A 37 10.80 3.23 -14.29
C ILE A 37 10.95 1.83 -13.68
N SER A 38 10.31 1.60 -12.53
CA SER A 38 10.36 0.30 -11.88
C SER A 38 9.78 -0.82 -12.76
N ARG A 39 10.33 -2.04 -12.67
CA ARG A 39 9.81 -3.20 -13.40
C ARG A 39 8.32 -3.47 -13.14
N THR A 40 7.84 -3.19 -11.93
CA THR A 40 6.42 -3.31 -11.58
C THR A 40 5.57 -2.33 -12.40
N ARG A 41 6.02 -1.08 -12.55
CA ARG A 41 5.32 -0.09 -13.39
C ARG A 41 5.32 -0.50 -14.85
N ILE A 42 6.46 -0.94 -15.39
CA ILE A 42 6.58 -1.46 -16.77
C ILE A 42 5.61 -2.62 -17.00
N LYS A 43 5.59 -3.60 -16.09
CA LYS A 43 4.65 -4.73 -16.16
C LYS A 43 3.20 -4.26 -16.21
N ASN A 44 2.82 -3.31 -15.38
CA ASN A 44 1.46 -2.77 -15.35
C ASN A 44 1.12 -2.02 -16.65
N LEU A 45 2.06 -1.26 -17.22
CA LEU A 45 1.87 -0.59 -18.52
C LEU A 45 1.65 -1.61 -19.64
N ILE A 46 2.43 -2.69 -19.67
CA ILE A 46 2.27 -3.77 -20.65
C ILE A 46 0.88 -4.43 -20.53
N LEU A 47 0.46 -4.75 -19.29
CA LEU A 47 -0.86 -5.34 -19.03
C LEU A 47 -2.01 -4.38 -19.40
N LYS A 48 -1.78 -3.05 -19.30
CA LYS A 48 -2.71 -1.99 -19.74
C LYS A 48 -2.58 -1.67 -21.23
N GLU A 49 -1.96 -2.53 -22.03
CA GLU A 49 -1.86 -2.40 -23.50
C GLU A 49 -1.08 -1.16 -23.97
N LYS A 50 -0.19 -0.62 -23.15
CA LYS A 50 0.59 0.58 -23.44
C LYS A 50 1.92 0.30 -24.17
N LEU A 51 2.22 -0.97 -24.49
CA LEU A 51 3.43 -1.38 -25.22
C LEU A 51 3.07 -1.98 -26.59
N LYS A 52 3.74 -1.48 -27.62
CA LYS A 52 3.71 -2.06 -28.97
C LYS A 52 5.08 -2.65 -29.31
N LEU A 53 5.06 -3.81 -29.95
CA LEU A 53 6.23 -4.47 -30.55
C LEU A 53 5.97 -4.59 -32.05
N ASN A 54 6.81 -3.98 -32.90
CA ASN A 54 6.63 -3.92 -34.35
C ASN A 54 5.26 -3.39 -34.79
N GLY A 55 4.67 -2.47 -34.00
CA GLY A 55 3.35 -1.89 -34.23
C GLY A 55 2.18 -2.64 -33.61
N GLU A 56 2.38 -3.88 -33.15
CA GLU A 56 1.34 -4.68 -32.50
C GLU A 56 1.36 -4.56 -30.98
N ILE A 57 0.17 -4.47 -30.36
CA ILE A 57 0.04 -4.41 -28.91
C ILE A 57 0.42 -5.76 -28.30
N ILE A 58 1.31 -5.74 -27.31
CA ILE A 58 1.66 -6.93 -26.54
C ILE A 58 1.19 -6.80 -25.09
N LYS A 59 0.70 -7.92 -24.53
CA LYS A 59 0.17 -8.01 -23.16
C LYS A 59 1.04 -8.85 -22.22
N SER A 60 2.09 -9.48 -22.75
CA SER A 60 2.97 -10.37 -21.97
C SER A 60 4.27 -9.68 -21.59
N PRO A 61 4.49 -9.35 -20.30
CA PRO A 61 5.76 -8.79 -19.83
C PRO A 61 6.97 -9.71 -20.04
N SER A 62 6.72 -11.02 -20.17
CA SER A 62 7.76 -12.02 -20.39
C SER A 62 8.06 -12.29 -21.86
N LYS A 63 7.37 -11.62 -22.79
CA LYS A 63 7.66 -11.74 -24.23
C LYS A 63 9.14 -11.46 -24.48
N LYS A 64 9.80 -12.34 -25.21
CA LYS A 64 11.17 -12.16 -25.64
C LYS A 64 11.21 -11.32 -26.91
N VAL A 65 12.20 -10.48 -27.03
CA VAL A 65 12.44 -9.60 -28.18
C VAL A 65 13.64 -10.08 -28.99
N LEU A 66 13.67 -9.75 -30.26
CA LEU A 66 14.75 -10.10 -31.17
C LEU A 66 15.46 -8.83 -31.67
N THR A 67 16.72 -8.96 -32.05
CA THR A 67 17.47 -7.86 -32.69
C THR A 67 16.70 -7.28 -33.88
N GLY A 68 16.58 -5.97 -33.93
CA GLY A 68 15.82 -5.25 -34.94
C GLY A 68 14.34 -4.99 -34.61
N ASP A 69 13.83 -5.62 -33.56
CA ASP A 69 12.46 -5.33 -33.10
C ASP A 69 12.30 -3.86 -32.69
N LYS A 70 11.17 -3.27 -33.07
CA LYS A 70 10.81 -1.89 -32.72
C LYS A 70 9.84 -1.89 -31.55
N LEU A 71 10.22 -1.25 -30.46
CA LEU A 71 9.40 -1.08 -29.27
C LEU A 71 8.89 0.36 -29.17
N SER A 72 7.61 0.49 -28.83
CA SER A 72 6.99 1.78 -28.55
C SER A 72 6.19 1.66 -27.25
N LEU A 73 6.66 2.30 -26.17
CA LEU A 73 6.01 2.33 -24.86
C LEU A 73 5.39 3.70 -24.62
N ASN A 74 4.07 3.72 -24.46
CA ASN A 74 3.34 4.89 -24.01
C ASN A 74 3.31 4.90 -22.47
N ILE A 75 3.86 5.94 -21.87
CA ILE A 75 3.78 6.20 -20.43
C ILE A 75 2.78 7.33 -20.26
N PRO A 76 1.53 7.03 -19.88
CA PRO A 76 0.55 8.08 -19.63
C PRO A 76 1.04 8.98 -18.50
N GLU A 77 0.58 10.22 -18.51
CA GLU A 77 0.69 11.06 -17.32
C GLU A 77 0.24 10.25 -16.10
N PRO A 78 0.91 10.41 -14.96
CA PRO A 78 0.36 9.87 -13.72
C PRO A 78 -1.06 10.43 -13.65
N GLU A 79 -2.07 9.56 -13.71
CA GLU A 79 -3.38 9.96 -13.19
C GLU A 79 -3.07 10.49 -11.79
N GLU A 80 -3.27 11.79 -11.58
CA GLU A 80 -3.23 12.31 -10.23
C GLU A 80 -4.09 11.37 -9.43
N ALA A 81 -3.49 10.69 -8.47
CA ALA A 81 -4.20 9.79 -7.58
C ALA A 81 -5.06 10.69 -6.69
N SER A 82 -6.05 11.35 -7.31
CA SER A 82 -7.01 12.17 -6.61
C SER A 82 -7.83 11.22 -5.77
N LEU A 83 -7.72 11.37 -4.47
CA LEU A 83 -8.59 10.67 -3.52
C LEU A 83 -10.02 11.14 -3.80
N LYS A 84 -10.79 10.30 -4.47
CA LYS A 84 -12.21 10.58 -4.69
C LYS A 84 -12.94 10.47 -3.35
N PRO A 85 -13.71 11.49 -2.97
CA PRO A 85 -14.57 11.38 -1.80
C PRO A 85 -15.51 10.17 -1.93
N TYR A 86 -15.71 9.47 -0.82
CA TYR A 86 -16.62 8.34 -0.73
C TYR A 86 -17.67 8.62 0.34
N ASP A 87 -18.93 8.72 -0.08
CA ASP A 87 -20.05 8.88 0.84
C ASP A 87 -20.23 7.58 1.64
N PHE A 88 -19.53 7.55 2.76
CA PHE A 88 -19.54 6.46 3.71
C PHE A 88 -19.65 7.04 5.12
N LYS A 89 -20.69 6.65 5.86
CA LYS A 89 -20.92 7.12 7.22
C LYS A 89 -19.84 6.58 8.15
N LEU A 90 -18.94 7.46 8.59
CA LEU A 90 -17.96 7.16 9.61
C LEU A 90 -18.63 7.11 10.98
N GLU A 91 -18.39 6.05 11.74
CA GLU A 91 -18.79 5.96 13.15
C GLU A 91 -17.75 6.67 14.01
N ILE A 92 -18.01 7.94 14.34
CA ILE A 92 -17.12 8.77 15.15
C ILE A 92 -17.35 8.45 16.62
N ILE A 93 -16.25 8.06 17.31
CA ILE A 93 -16.27 7.75 18.75
C ILE A 93 -15.81 8.95 19.57
N TYR A 94 -14.87 9.71 19.04
CA TYR A 94 -14.33 10.91 19.67
C TYR A 94 -13.79 11.86 18.61
N GLU A 95 -13.94 13.16 18.84
CA GLU A 95 -13.36 14.21 18.01
C GLU A 95 -13.11 15.47 18.84
N ASP A 96 -11.96 16.09 18.59
CA ASP A 96 -11.60 17.42 19.09
C ASP A 96 -10.90 18.23 17.98
N GLU A 97 -10.15 19.26 18.34
CA GLU A 97 -9.41 20.10 17.38
C GLU A 97 -8.19 19.38 16.81
N ASP A 98 -7.66 18.39 17.51
CA ASP A 98 -6.37 17.75 17.23
C ASP A 98 -6.53 16.39 16.55
N LEU A 99 -7.51 15.60 16.95
CA LEU A 99 -7.66 14.23 16.47
C LEU A 99 -9.13 13.81 16.32
N LEU A 100 -9.31 12.79 15.50
CA LEU A 100 -10.56 12.09 15.26
C LEU A 100 -10.35 10.60 15.56
N VAL A 101 -11.24 9.99 16.33
CA VAL A 101 -11.26 8.53 16.56
C VAL A 101 -12.53 7.96 15.95
N ILE A 102 -12.37 7.00 15.07
CA ILE A 102 -13.47 6.29 14.42
C ILE A 102 -13.49 4.82 14.84
N ASN A 103 -14.66 4.20 14.84
CA ASN A 103 -14.81 2.76 14.87
C ASN A 103 -14.89 2.22 13.43
N LYS A 104 -13.77 1.70 12.93
CA LYS A 104 -13.72 1.14 11.58
C LYS A 104 -14.46 -0.19 11.54
N PRO A 105 -15.45 -0.40 10.67
CA PRO A 105 -16.04 -1.72 10.49
C PRO A 105 -15.09 -2.68 9.79
N ALA A 106 -15.31 -3.98 9.94
CA ALA A 106 -14.67 -5.01 9.12
C ALA A 106 -15.12 -4.88 7.65
N GLY A 107 -14.27 -5.31 6.72
CA GLY A 107 -14.58 -5.34 5.28
C GLY A 107 -14.09 -4.12 4.49
N ILE A 108 -13.77 -2.99 5.13
CA ILE A 108 -13.23 -1.80 4.48
C ILE A 108 -11.72 -1.65 4.76
N ILE A 109 -10.95 -1.28 3.73
CA ILE A 109 -9.51 -1.02 3.86
C ILE A 109 -9.23 0.43 4.27
N MET A 110 -8.07 0.66 4.88
CA MET A 110 -7.69 1.98 5.38
C MET A 110 -7.41 2.99 4.25
N HIS A 111 -6.64 2.62 3.24
CA HIS A 111 -6.20 3.51 2.17
C HIS A 111 -6.18 2.82 0.81
N PRO A 112 -6.27 3.57 -0.29
CA PRO A 112 -6.24 3.02 -1.63
C PRO A 112 -5.02 2.12 -1.88
N GLY A 113 -5.23 1.07 -2.64
CA GLY A 113 -4.20 0.11 -3.01
C GLY A 113 -4.65 -0.76 -4.18
N ALA A 114 -3.79 -1.67 -4.63
CA ALA A 114 -4.07 -2.52 -5.78
C ALA A 114 -5.43 -3.25 -5.64
N GLY A 115 -6.35 -2.94 -6.55
CA GLY A 115 -7.70 -3.52 -6.59
C GLY A 115 -8.77 -2.80 -5.74
N ASN A 116 -8.42 -1.71 -5.02
CA ASN A 116 -9.37 -0.93 -4.23
C ASN A 116 -8.91 0.54 -4.22
N TYR A 117 -9.43 1.35 -5.11
CA TYR A 117 -8.93 2.71 -5.33
C TYR A 117 -9.82 3.81 -4.74
N ASP A 118 -11.10 3.55 -4.48
CA ASP A 118 -12.11 4.58 -4.24
C ASP A 118 -13.11 4.31 -3.10
N LYS A 119 -12.99 3.18 -2.39
CA LYS A 119 -13.91 2.80 -1.30
C LYS A 119 -13.14 2.42 -0.04
N THR A 120 -12.39 3.38 0.49
CA THR A 120 -11.52 3.19 1.65
C THR A 120 -11.85 4.19 2.74
N ILE A 121 -11.34 3.97 3.95
CA ILE A 121 -11.49 4.93 5.06
C ILE A 121 -10.93 6.30 4.67
N VAL A 122 -9.80 6.36 3.96
CA VAL A 122 -9.24 7.63 3.49
C VAL A 122 -10.21 8.35 2.55
N ASN A 123 -10.84 7.64 1.61
CA ASN A 123 -11.85 8.26 0.74
C ASN A 123 -13.08 8.76 1.53
N ALA A 124 -13.48 8.04 2.60
CA ALA A 124 -14.55 8.47 3.49
C ALA A 124 -14.15 9.71 4.31
N LEU A 125 -12.91 9.77 4.79
CA LEU A 125 -12.35 10.96 5.45
C LEU A 125 -12.29 12.18 4.53
N MET A 126 -11.98 11.99 3.23
CA MET A 126 -12.03 13.06 2.24
C MET A 126 -13.44 13.61 2.04
N HIS A 127 -14.47 12.75 2.14
CA HIS A 127 -15.87 13.18 2.11
C HIS A 127 -16.27 13.90 3.39
N TYR A 128 -15.78 13.43 4.53
CA TYR A 128 -16.06 13.99 5.84
C TYR A 128 -15.50 15.41 6.02
N GLY A 129 -14.27 15.68 5.56
CA GLY A 129 -13.67 17.01 5.70
C GLY A 129 -12.18 17.04 5.38
N LYS A 130 -11.83 17.12 4.11
CA LYS A 130 -10.44 17.17 3.64
C LYS A 130 -9.60 18.24 4.33
N ASP A 131 -10.15 19.44 4.48
CA ASP A 131 -9.45 20.62 5.00
C ASP A 131 -9.20 20.56 6.51
N SER A 132 -9.79 19.57 7.18
CA SER A 132 -9.67 19.35 8.63
C SER A 132 -8.71 18.21 8.98
N LEU A 133 -7.85 17.78 8.05
CA LEU A 133 -6.94 16.65 8.27
C LEU A 133 -5.50 17.07 8.03
N SER A 134 -4.58 16.45 8.78
CA SER A 134 -3.15 16.64 8.55
C SER A 134 -2.75 16.21 7.15
N THR A 135 -1.92 17.01 6.50
CA THR A 135 -1.38 16.78 5.15
C THR A 135 0.06 16.28 5.16
N ILE A 136 0.65 16.07 6.33
CA ILE A 136 2.01 15.51 6.45
C ILE A 136 2.05 14.06 5.96
N GLY A 137 3.12 13.73 5.29
CA GLY A 137 3.55 12.37 4.92
C GLY A 137 3.18 11.97 3.51
N ASP A 138 1.92 11.87 3.18
CA ASP A 138 1.47 11.41 1.86
C ASP A 138 0.11 12.07 1.55
N GLU A 139 0.05 12.85 0.50
CA GLU A 139 -1.20 13.50 0.02
C GLU A 139 -2.34 12.51 -0.18
N LEU A 140 -2.00 11.23 -0.39
CA LEU A 140 -2.96 10.14 -0.52
C LEU A 140 -3.34 9.49 0.83
N ARG A 141 -2.86 10.03 1.96
CA ARG A 141 -3.11 9.47 3.30
C ARG A 141 -3.30 10.54 4.37
N PRO A 142 -4.14 11.55 4.13
CA PRO A 142 -4.31 12.66 5.05
C PRO A 142 -4.71 12.15 6.44
N GLY A 143 -3.98 12.59 7.46
CA GLY A 143 -4.23 12.26 8.86
C GLY A 143 -3.94 10.83 9.31
N ILE A 144 -3.50 9.94 8.41
CA ILE A 144 -3.31 8.51 8.73
C ILE A 144 -1.96 8.27 9.39
N VAL A 145 -1.96 7.99 10.68
CA VAL A 145 -0.77 7.69 11.49
C VAL A 145 -0.55 6.19 11.74
N HIS A 146 -1.60 5.38 11.57
CA HIS A 146 -1.53 3.91 11.66
C HIS A 146 -2.60 3.24 10.80
N ARG A 147 -2.58 1.92 10.78
CA ARG A 147 -3.58 1.13 10.05
C ARG A 147 -3.92 -0.16 10.76
N ILE A 148 -5.15 -0.62 10.52
CA ILE A 148 -5.59 -1.98 10.82
C ILE A 148 -6.05 -2.66 9.53
N ASP A 149 -6.08 -3.99 9.51
CA ASP A 149 -6.38 -4.76 8.31
C ASP A 149 -7.84 -4.63 7.86
N LYS A 150 -8.11 -5.04 6.62
CA LYS A 150 -9.45 -4.97 6.01
C LYS A 150 -10.52 -5.59 6.91
N ASN A 151 -10.26 -6.80 7.40
CA ASN A 151 -11.23 -7.57 8.17
C ASN A 151 -11.15 -7.34 9.69
N THR A 152 -10.25 -6.47 10.13
CA THR A 152 -10.17 -6.01 11.52
C THR A 152 -11.10 -4.83 11.70
N SER A 153 -11.99 -4.90 12.69
CA SER A 153 -12.80 -3.78 13.18
C SER A 153 -12.15 -3.13 14.39
N GLY A 154 -12.61 -1.94 14.74
CA GLY A 154 -12.21 -1.25 15.96
C GLY A 154 -11.63 0.15 15.74
N LEU A 155 -11.05 0.68 16.82
CA LEU A 155 -10.65 2.08 16.87
C LEU A 155 -9.47 2.42 15.96
N VAL A 156 -9.63 3.52 15.24
CA VAL A 156 -8.58 4.12 14.43
C VAL A 156 -8.50 5.59 14.81
N VAL A 157 -7.29 6.07 15.14
CA VAL A 157 -7.01 7.47 15.41
C VAL A 157 -6.47 8.15 14.15
N ILE A 158 -6.95 9.35 13.89
CA ILE A 158 -6.63 10.17 12.72
C ILE A 158 -6.20 11.55 13.22
N ALA A 159 -5.11 12.07 12.70
CA ALA A 159 -4.61 13.39 13.05
C ALA A 159 -5.31 14.48 12.22
N LYS A 160 -5.82 15.53 12.87
CA LYS A 160 -6.46 16.67 12.22
C LYS A 160 -5.46 17.75 11.86
N ASN A 161 -4.34 17.86 12.56
CA ASN A 161 -3.27 18.81 12.26
C ASN A 161 -1.89 18.13 12.22
N ASN A 162 -0.90 18.88 11.76
CA ASN A 162 0.44 18.36 11.50
C ASN A 162 1.20 18.04 12.79
N GLU A 163 1.05 18.83 13.82
CA GLU A 163 1.70 18.60 15.12
C GLU A 163 1.22 17.29 15.75
N THR A 164 -0.09 17.07 15.76
CA THR A 164 -0.69 15.84 16.25
C THR A 164 -0.25 14.63 15.40
N HIS A 165 -0.12 14.81 14.07
CA HIS A 165 0.36 13.74 13.19
C HIS A 165 1.79 13.30 13.56
N GLU A 166 2.70 14.25 13.75
CA GLU A 166 4.08 13.96 14.15
C GLU A 166 4.14 13.28 15.51
N ASN A 167 3.41 13.80 16.49
CA ASN A 167 3.36 13.26 17.85
C ASN A 167 2.79 11.84 17.89
N LEU A 168 1.68 11.57 17.22
CA LEU A 168 1.10 10.25 17.13
C LEU A 168 2.00 9.28 16.34
N SER A 169 2.56 9.70 15.22
CA SER A 169 3.50 8.88 14.43
C SER A 169 4.71 8.47 15.26
N LYS A 170 5.23 9.38 16.07
CA LYS A 170 6.33 9.09 17.00
C LYS A 170 5.91 8.05 18.03
N GLN A 171 4.75 8.21 18.68
CA GLN A 171 4.25 7.25 19.67
C GLN A 171 4.02 5.86 19.06
N PHE A 172 3.53 5.77 17.82
CA PHE A 172 3.40 4.48 17.10
C PHE A 172 4.75 3.87 16.77
N SER A 173 5.72 4.68 16.35
CA SER A 173 7.10 4.24 16.07
C SER A 173 7.83 3.75 17.30
N ASP A 174 7.71 4.48 18.41
CA ASP A 174 8.36 4.20 19.68
C ASP A 174 7.64 3.11 20.48
N HIS A 175 6.49 2.61 19.95
CA HIS A 175 5.63 1.62 20.60
C HIS A 175 5.13 2.02 21.99
N THR A 176 4.93 3.31 22.25
CA THR A 176 4.41 3.83 23.51
C THR A 176 2.89 3.78 23.62
N ILE A 177 2.20 3.68 22.47
CA ILE A 177 0.74 3.50 22.43
C ILE A 177 0.39 2.05 22.77
N THR A 178 -0.46 1.89 23.80
CA THR A 178 -1.04 0.58 24.13
C THR A 178 -2.10 0.19 23.11
N ARG A 179 -1.94 -0.97 22.47
CA ARG A 179 -2.89 -1.53 21.51
C ARG A 179 -3.44 -2.84 22.02
N VAL A 180 -4.75 -2.92 22.20
CA VAL A 180 -5.42 -4.11 22.68
C VAL A 180 -6.36 -4.61 21.59
N TYR A 181 -6.28 -5.91 21.28
CA TYR A 181 -7.12 -6.59 20.31
C TYR A 181 -7.83 -7.78 20.96
N GLN A 182 -9.07 -8.00 20.59
CA GLN A 182 -9.77 -9.24 20.89
C GLN A 182 -9.90 -10.07 19.62
N LEU A 183 -9.63 -11.35 19.71
CA LEU A 183 -9.71 -12.25 18.56
C LEU A 183 -10.18 -13.64 18.99
N LEU A 184 -10.84 -14.32 18.07
CA LEU A 184 -11.23 -15.72 18.22
C LEU A 184 -10.18 -16.58 17.48
N ILE A 185 -9.72 -17.65 18.14
CA ILE A 185 -8.77 -18.60 17.56
C ILE A 185 -9.29 -20.03 17.65
N TRP A 186 -8.80 -20.88 16.78
CA TRP A 186 -9.00 -22.32 16.89
C TRP A 186 -8.07 -22.93 17.92
N GLY A 187 -8.62 -23.81 18.78
CA GLY A 187 -7.86 -24.51 19.81
C GLY A 187 -7.63 -23.68 21.07
N LYS A 188 -6.85 -24.21 21.99
CA LYS A 188 -6.55 -23.60 23.31
C LYS A 188 -5.07 -23.25 23.39
N LEU A 189 -4.76 -22.02 23.80
CA LEU A 189 -3.39 -21.63 24.10
C LEU A 189 -2.96 -22.20 25.46
N ARG A 190 -1.77 -22.74 25.51
CA ARG A 190 -1.13 -23.23 26.73
C ARG A 190 0.31 -22.72 26.80
N PRO A 191 0.66 -21.90 27.80
CA PRO A 191 -0.17 -21.37 28.90
C PRO A 191 -1.28 -20.42 28.38
N SER A 192 -2.27 -20.11 29.23
CA SER A 192 -3.39 -19.23 28.92
C SER A 192 -3.00 -17.74 28.77
N SER A 193 -1.78 -17.39 29.15
CA SER A 193 -1.20 -16.06 28.94
C SER A 193 0.30 -16.21 28.66
N GLY A 194 0.83 -15.28 27.87
CA GLY A 194 2.25 -15.32 27.51
C GLY A 194 2.65 -14.26 26.50
N LYS A 195 3.86 -14.42 25.97
CA LYS A 195 4.48 -13.56 24.98
C LYS A 195 4.87 -14.40 23.76
N ILE A 196 4.50 -13.92 22.60
CA ILE A 196 4.99 -14.44 21.29
C ILE A 196 6.00 -13.41 20.80
N ASP A 197 7.23 -13.83 20.56
CA ASP A 197 8.32 -12.99 20.06
C ASP A 197 8.93 -13.68 18.84
N THR A 198 8.66 -13.15 17.66
CA THR A 198 9.03 -13.78 16.39
C THR A 198 9.47 -12.75 15.36
N LEU A 199 10.14 -13.21 14.30
CA LEU A 199 10.38 -12.41 13.11
C LEU A 199 9.26 -12.65 12.10
N ILE A 200 8.69 -11.57 11.56
CA ILE A 200 7.69 -11.63 10.49
C ILE A 200 8.32 -11.12 9.20
N ALA A 201 8.21 -11.90 8.15
CA ALA A 201 8.71 -11.58 6.82
C ALA A 201 7.67 -11.91 5.73
N ARG A 202 7.87 -11.37 4.53
CA ARG A 202 7.08 -11.80 3.37
C ARG A 202 7.43 -13.24 3.03
N SER A 203 6.40 -14.04 2.79
CA SER A 203 6.58 -15.44 2.39
C SER A 203 7.38 -15.55 1.09
N SER A 204 8.32 -16.47 1.07
CA SER A 204 9.10 -16.79 -0.13
C SER A 204 8.28 -17.53 -1.18
N LYS A 205 7.25 -18.26 -0.75
CA LYS A 205 6.36 -19.05 -1.61
C LYS A 205 5.22 -18.23 -2.19
N ASN A 206 4.65 -17.33 -1.39
CA ASN A 206 3.58 -16.42 -1.82
C ASN A 206 3.82 -15.03 -1.28
N ARG A 207 4.29 -14.12 -2.13
CA ARG A 207 4.62 -12.73 -1.75
C ARG A 207 3.42 -11.89 -1.30
N GLN A 208 2.20 -12.37 -1.42
CA GLN A 208 1.01 -11.72 -0.86
C GLN A 208 0.82 -12.00 0.63
N LEU A 209 1.46 -13.05 1.15
CA LEU A 209 1.35 -13.47 2.54
C LEU A 209 2.57 -13.03 3.38
N MET A 210 2.33 -12.84 4.66
CA MET A 210 3.36 -12.71 5.69
C MET A 210 3.47 -14.04 6.43
N GLU A 211 4.69 -14.40 6.83
CA GLU A 211 4.96 -15.65 7.57
C GLU A 211 5.97 -15.41 8.69
N VAL A 212 5.93 -16.28 9.69
CA VAL A 212 6.96 -16.33 10.73
C VAL A 212 8.26 -16.82 10.10
N SER A 213 9.33 -16.09 10.31
CA SER A 213 10.67 -16.40 9.80
C SER A 213 11.64 -16.65 10.95
N ARG A 214 12.60 -17.55 10.74
CA ARG A 214 13.65 -17.86 11.73
C ARG A 214 14.95 -17.06 11.52
N SER A 215 15.12 -16.46 10.35
CA SER A 215 16.42 -15.88 9.97
C SER A 215 16.35 -14.43 9.47
N LYS A 216 15.19 -13.96 9.04
CA LYS A 216 15.02 -12.61 8.46
C LYS A 216 13.63 -12.07 8.73
N GLY A 217 13.50 -10.75 8.77
CA GLY A 217 12.21 -10.08 8.96
C GLY A 217 12.28 -9.02 10.04
N LYS A 218 11.12 -8.46 10.36
CA LYS A 218 10.96 -7.50 11.45
C LYS A 218 10.52 -8.23 12.70
N GLN A 219 11.10 -7.92 13.84
CA GLN A 219 10.65 -8.42 15.11
C GLN A 219 9.20 -8.01 15.36
N ALA A 220 8.40 -8.96 15.81
CA ALA A 220 7.01 -8.77 16.19
C ALA A 220 6.76 -9.42 17.54
N ILE A 221 6.33 -8.60 18.49
CA ILE A 221 6.06 -9.00 19.86
C ILE A 221 4.58 -8.86 20.12
N THR A 222 3.95 -9.94 20.58
CA THR A 222 2.53 -9.97 20.98
C THR A 222 2.42 -10.59 22.36
N ASN A 223 1.93 -9.83 23.33
CA ASN A 223 1.51 -10.38 24.61
C ASN A 223 0.05 -10.82 24.49
N TYR A 224 -0.27 -11.98 25.03
CA TYR A 224 -1.64 -12.50 24.95
C TYR A 224 -2.15 -13.01 26.30
N LYS A 225 -3.47 -12.96 26.45
CA LYS A 225 -4.20 -13.54 27.57
C LYS A 225 -5.51 -14.12 27.06
N THR A 226 -5.76 -15.39 27.32
CA THR A 226 -7.04 -16.04 27.07
C THR A 226 -8.10 -15.45 28.00
N ILE A 227 -9.19 -14.94 27.45
CA ILE A 227 -10.31 -14.37 28.20
C ILE A 227 -11.33 -15.47 28.47
N GLU A 228 -11.66 -16.26 27.44
CA GLU A 228 -12.69 -17.27 27.49
C GLU A 228 -12.33 -18.47 26.60
N VAL A 229 -12.81 -19.63 26.97
CA VAL A 229 -12.68 -20.87 26.19
C VAL A 229 -14.05 -21.40 25.92
N PHE A 230 -14.43 -21.50 24.66
CA PHE A 230 -15.69 -22.09 24.22
C PHE A 230 -15.54 -23.60 24.09
N GLU A 231 -16.55 -24.35 24.49
CA GLU A 231 -16.63 -25.77 24.20
C GLU A 231 -17.28 -25.97 22.82
N ASN A 232 -16.71 -26.93 22.03
CA ASN A 232 -17.28 -27.28 20.73
C ASN A 232 -18.41 -28.31 20.89
#